data_6ddc33673361fba0cc0f985ef0a1cd91
#
_entry.id   6ddc33673361fba0cc0f985ef0a1cd91
#
_cell.length_a   1.000
_cell.length_b   1.000
_cell.length_c   1.000
_cell.angle_alpha   90.00
_cell.angle_beta   90.00
_cell.angle_gamma   90.00
#
_symmetry.space_group_name_H-M   'P 1'
#
loop_
_entity.id
_entity.type
_entity.pdbx_description
1 polymer ?
#
loop_
_entity_poly.entity_id
_entity_poly.type
_entity_poly.pdbx_seq_one_letter_code
_entity_poly.pdbx_strand_id
1 'polypeptide(L)'
;VPITYLFALLAAVATWVFIVLWCEPYGRWPGTAMDAHAYYLALLGTDPYSIAHVGTPNAYLYSPIFLQLLWPLQFVSWQGFVAAWAILPLAALAYLTGPRLFLLGLALTLAEVAGGNIELLIGVAIVVGFRWPAAWSFVLLTKVTPGIGLLWFVVRREWRSLMIALLATAAVVAVSFALQPDAWIRWPQVLTSNTGATKGTWAAVPIPFLYRLPFAVLLVIWGARTSRRWTVPIAAMLALPALWYGGLAIIIATFPLVGAKTWTELRHVLVEGWKELVGEVKAVPERLARRRTAA
;
A
#
# COMPACT_ATOMS: atom_id res chain seq x y z
N VAL A 1 -18.13 22.05 15.18
CA VAL A 1 -17.33 20.92 14.66
C VAL A 1 -17.76 19.68 15.43
N PRO A 2 -18.15 18.56 14.79
CA PRO A 2 -18.49 17.33 15.50
C PRO A 2 -17.30 16.86 16.37
N ILE A 3 -17.60 16.40 17.56
CA ILE A 3 -16.59 15.97 18.57
C ILE A 3 -15.61 14.92 18.00
N THR A 4 -16.07 14.13 17.03
CA THR A 4 -15.23 13.13 16.34
C THR A 4 -14.07 13.73 15.55
N TYR A 5 -14.24 14.94 14.99
CA TYR A 5 -13.14 15.64 14.32
C TYR A 5 -12.08 16.11 15.31
N LEU A 6 -12.51 16.58 16.47
CA LEU A 6 -11.59 16.99 17.53
C LEU A 6 -10.76 15.80 18.02
N PHE A 7 -11.40 14.67 18.31
CA PHE A 7 -10.68 13.46 18.75
C PHE A 7 -9.73 12.93 17.66
N ALA A 8 -10.15 12.92 16.40
CA ALA A 8 -9.29 12.51 15.30
C ALA A 8 -8.06 13.41 15.17
N LEU A 9 -8.27 14.74 15.25
CA LEU A 9 -7.17 15.72 15.20
C LEU A 9 -6.21 15.57 16.39
N LEU A 10 -6.74 15.47 17.61
CA LEU A 10 -5.91 15.29 18.82
C LEU A 10 -5.10 13.99 18.75
N ALA A 11 -5.70 12.89 18.28
CA ALA A 11 -4.99 11.63 18.11
C ALA A 11 -3.91 11.71 17.02
N ALA A 12 -4.20 12.38 15.90
CA ALA A 12 -3.21 12.59 14.85
C ALA A 12 -2.02 13.43 15.35
N VAL A 13 -2.29 14.54 16.04
CA VAL A 13 -1.25 15.39 16.61
C VAL A 13 -0.45 14.67 17.68
N ALA A 14 -1.11 13.94 18.59
CA ALA A 14 -0.42 13.16 19.62
C ALA A 14 0.48 12.08 19.01
N THR A 15 -0.01 11.38 17.98
CA THR A 15 0.78 10.38 17.26
C THR A 15 1.95 11.01 16.52
N TRP A 16 1.75 12.17 15.87
CA TRP A 16 2.81 12.90 15.20
C TRP A 16 3.89 13.36 16.20
N VAL A 17 3.50 13.96 17.33
CA VAL A 17 4.42 14.37 18.41
C VAL A 17 5.19 13.15 18.94
N PHE A 18 4.50 12.04 19.19
CA PHE A 18 5.16 10.81 19.62
C PHE A 18 6.22 10.35 18.61
N ILE A 19 5.89 10.28 17.32
CA ILE A 19 6.82 9.85 16.28
C ILE A 19 8.05 10.76 16.24
N VAL A 20 7.86 12.08 16.27
CA VAL A 20 8.96 13.06 16.19
C VAL A 20 9.87 13.02 17.43
N LEU A 21 9.28 12.85 18.62
CA LEU A 21 10.06 12.78 19.88
C LEU A 21 10.81 11.45 20.04
N TRP A 22 10.31 10.37 19.42
CA TRP A 22 10.84 9.01 19.57
C TRP A 22 11.37 8.43 18.25
N CYS A 23 11.76 9.27 17.31
CA CYS A 23 12.24 8.89 15.97
C CYS A 23 13.67 8.32 15.96
N GLU A 24 13.97 7.44 16.91
CA GLU A 24 15.20 6.66 16.94
C GLU A 24 14.89 5.25 16.41
N PRO A 25 15.23 4.92 15.16
CA PRO A 25 14.79 3.67 14.50
C PRO A 25 15.23 2.41 15.26
N TYR A 26 16.33 2.50 15.99
CA TYR A 26 16.95 1.40 16.74
C TYR A 26 17.11 1.73 18.23
N GLY A 27 16.45 2.79 18.71
CA GLY A 27 16.55 3.26 20.09
C GLY A 27 15.53 2.61 21.03
N ARG A 28 14.94 3.43 21.93
CA ARG A 28 14.03 2.98 22.99
C ARG A 28 12.75 2.31 22.49
N TRP A 29 12.30 2.68 21.30
CA TRP A 29 11.11 2.12 20.62
C TRP A 29 11.53 1.55 19.26
N PRO A 30 11.94 0.27 19.22
CA PRO A 30 12.31 -0.37 17.97
C PRO A 30 11.17 -0.29 16.94
N GLY A 31 11.48 0.19 15.75
CA GLY A 31 10.53 0.32 14.66
C GLY A 31 9.91 1.71 14.48
N THR A 32 10.08 2.67 15.43
CA THR A 32 9.63 4.04 15.21
C THR A 32 10.49 4.71 14.16
N ALA A 33 9.85 5.22 13.09
CA ALA A 33 10.46 5.82 11.91
C ALA A 33 11.51 4.92 11.20
N MET A 34 11.44 3.61 11.35
CA MET A 34 12.41 2.66 10.80
C MET A 34 12.43 2.68 9.27
N ASP A 35 11.27 2.67 8.62
CA ASP A 35 11.17 2.74 7.16
C ASP A 35 11.54 4.15 6.65
N ALA A 36 11.11 5.20 7.37
CA ALA A 36 11.49 6.58 7.07
C ALA A 36 13.02 6.77 7.16
N HIS A 37 13.72 6.06 8.05
CA HIS A 37 15.16 6.12 8.18
C HIS A 37 15.88 5.51 6.96
N ALA A 38 15.32 4.43 6.39
CA ALA A 38 15.83 3.88 5.14
C ALA A 38 15.76 4.89 3.99
N TYR A 39 14.66 5.65 3.89
CA TYR A 39 14.51 6.71 2.88
C TYR A 39 15.49 7.85 3.10
N TYR A 40 15.64 8.30 4.35
CA TYR A 40 16.55 9.38 4.71
C TYR A 40 18.03 9.02 4.42
N LEU A 41 18.46 7.82 4.77
CA LEU A 41 19.82 7.36 4.48
C LEU A 41 20.07 7.20 2.98
N ALA A 42 19.11 6.66 2.24
CA ALA A 42 19.19 6.56 0.78
C ALA A 42 19.26 7.94 0.11
N LEU A 43 18.58 8.95 0.70
CA LEU A 43 18.57 10.31 0.22
C LEU A 43 19.91 11.03 0.40
N LEU A 44 20.61 10.75 1.52
CA LEU A 44 21.91 11.35 1.84
C LEU A 44 23.08 10.58 1.22
N GLY A 45 22.87 9.33 0.85
CA GLY A 45 23.91 8.46 0.30
C GLY A 45 24.25 8.76 -1.18
N THR A 46 25.46 8.43 -1.59
CA THR A 46 25.88 8.52 -3.00
C THR A 46 25.27 7.40 -3.84
N ASP A 47 24.93 6.28 -3.21
CA ASP A 47 24.28 5.12 -3.82
C ASP A 47 23.07 4.69 -3.01
N PRO A 48 21.85 4.93 -3.51
CA PRO A 48 20.63 4.57 -2.79
C PRO A 48 20.46 3.05 -2.60
N TYR A 49 21.12 2.24 -3.42
CA TYR A 49 21.02 0.79 -3.40
C TYR A 49 22.21 0.11 -2.70
N SER A 50 23.02 0.84 -1.95
CA SER A 50 24.13 0.28 -1.16
C SER A 50 23.66 -0.74 -0.11
N ILE A 51 22.43 -0.55 0.41
CA ILE A 51 21.72 -1.50 1.28
C ILE A 51 20.41 -1.84 0.61
N ALA A 52 20.35 -2.93 -0.15
CA ALA A 52 19.20 -3.27 -0.97
C ALA A 52 18.78 -4.75 -0.82
N HIS A 53 18.87 -5.30 0.40
CA HIS A 53 18.39 -6.66 0.71
C HIS A 53 17.18 -6.65 1.63
N VAL A 54 16.10 -7.32 1.22
CA VAL A 54 14.88 -7.46 2.04
C VAL A 54 15.24 -8.05 3.41
N GLY A 55 14.70 -7.43 4.45
CA GLY A 55 14.96 -7.83 5.84
C GLY A 55 16.24 -7.28 6.45
N THR A 56 17.07 -6.58 5.67
CA THR A 56 18.19 -5.81 6.21
C THR A 56 17.71 -4.45 6.73
N PRO A 57 18.15 -4.02 7.92
CA PRO A 57 17.86 -2.66 8.39
C PRO A 57 18.29 -1.60 7.37
N ASN A 58 17.47 -0.58 7.18
CA ASN A 58 17.69 0.52 6.23
C ASN A 58 17.71 0.13 4.74
N ALA A 59 17.17 -1.05 4.37
CA ALA A 59 17.10 -1.44 2.97
C ALA A 59 16.21 -0.50 2.16
N TYR A 60 16.77 0.08 1.09
CA TYR A 60 16.03 0.87 0.12
C TYR A 60 15.78 0.04 -1.16
N LEU A 61 14.50 -0.20 -1.48
CA LEU A 61 14.09 -1.07 -2.58
C LEU A 61 13.18 -0.37 -3.61
N TYR A 62 12.88 0.91 -3.39
CA TYR A 62 11.96 1.66 -4.22
C TYR A 62 12.64 2.18 -5.50
N SER A 63 11.80 2.58 -6.49
CA SER A 63 12.34 3.15 -7.72
C SER A 63 13.05 4.49 -7.49
N PRO A 64 13.91 4.92 -8.43
CA PRO A 64 14.64 6.19 -8.31
C PRO A 64 13.72 7.40 -8.16
N ILE A 65 12.55 7.41 -8.81
CA ILE A 65 11.60 8.53 -8.71
C ILE A 65 11.12 8.75 -7.28
N PHE A 66 10.95 7.69 -6.48
CA PHE A 66 10.52 7.84 -5.10
C PHE A 66 11.54 8.65 -4.29
N LEU A 67 12.83 8.42 -4.50
CA LEU A 67 13.89 9.19 -3.87
C LEU A 67 13.97 10.62 -4.41
N GLN A 68 13.79 10.79 -5.72
CA GLN A 68 13.80 12.12 -6.35
C GLN A 68 12.68 13.02 -5.83
N LEU A 69 11.51 12.46 -5.48
CA LEU A 69 10.44 13.21 -4.84
C LEU A 69 10.82 13.70 -3.43
N LEU A 70 11.78 13.04 -2.78
CA LEU A 70 12.28 13.39 -1.45
C LEU A 70 13.48 14.34 -1.50
N TRP A 71 14.07 14.63 -2.68
CA TRP A 71 15.27 15.48 -2.79
C TRP A 71 15.18 16.82 -2.05
N PRO A 72 14.04 17.53 -2.02
CA PRO A 72 13.96 18.76 -1.24
C PRO A 72 14.22 18.57 0.25
N LEU A 73 14.00 17.35 0.77
CA LEU A 73 14.18 17.01 2.18
C LEU A 73 15.63 16.62 2.54
N GLN A 74 16.56 16.55 1.59
CA GLN A 74 17.97 16.24 1.87
C GLN A 74 18.68 17.32 2.72
N PHE A 75 18.13 18.53 2.75
CA PHE A 75 18.72 19.65 3.47
C PHE A 75 18.20 19.81 4.90
N VAL A 76 17.25 18.98 5.33
CA VAL A 76 16.69 19.05 6.69
C VAL A 76 17.34 18.00 7.60
N SER A 77 17.34 18.29 8.92
CA SER A 77 17.81 17.32 9.92
C SER A 77 16.94 16.06 9.92
N TRP A 78 17.43 14.98 10.54
CA TRP A 78 16.67 13.75 10.71
C TRP A 78 15.29 14.00 11.34
N GLN A 79 15.22 14.74 12.46
CA GLN A 79 13.95 15.07 13.10
C GLN A 79 13.03 15.89 12.19
N GLY A 80 13.61 16.83 11.43
CA GLY A 80 12.87 17.62 10.44
C GLY A 80 12.29 16.75 9.34
N PHE A 81 13.07 15.79 8.84
CA PHE A 81 12.59 14.81 7.86
C PHE A 81 11.43 13.99 8.41
N VAL A 82 11.58 13.42 9.62
CA VAL A 82 10.51 12.62 10.25
C VAL A 82 9.26 13.45 10.51
N ALA A 83 9.42 14.69 10.97
CA ALA A 83 8.30 15.60 11.19
C ALA A 83 7.50 15.87 9.91
N ALA A 84 8.20 16.12 8.80
CA ALA A 84 7.55 16.30 7.50
C ALA A 84 6.94 15.01 6.97
N TRP A 85 7.68 13.89 7.05
CA TRP A 85 7.26 12.60 6.53
C TRP A 85 6.03 12.03 7.25
N ALA A 86 5.98 12.10 8.59
CA ALA A 86 4.88 11.55 9.40
C ALA A 86 3.52 12.19 9.11
N ILE A 87 3.50 13.40 8.54
CA ILE A 87 2.26 14.04 8.08
C ILE A 87 1.59 13.22 6.97
N LEU A 88 2.36 12.63 6.06
CA LEU A 88 1.84 11.94 4.90
C LEU A 88 1.02 10.68 5.27
N PRO A 89 1.53 9.70 6.05
CA PRO A 89 0.73 8.54 6.45
C PRO A 89 -0.45 8.93 7.34
N LEU A 90 -0.34 9.96 8.20
CA LEU A 90 -1.47 10.44 9.00
C LEU A 90 -2.55 11.10 8.13
N ALA A 91 -2.17 11.92 7.15
CA ALA A 91 -3.10 12.50 6.19
C ALA A 91 -3.76 11.43 5.31
N ALA A 92 -2.99 10.43 4.86
CA ALA A 92 -3.50 9.28 4.13
C ALA A 92 -4.53 8.50 4.96
N LEU A 93 -4.22 8.24 6.22
CA LEU A 93 -5.14 7.58 7.14
C LEU A 93 -6.43 8.39 7.32
N ALA A 94 -6.30 9.71 7.56
CA ALA A 94 -7.47 10.60 7.72
C ALA A 94 -8.35 10.61 6.45
N TYR A 95 -7.74 10.62 5.26
CA TYR A 95 -8.45 10.53 3.98
C TYR A 95 -9.20 9.21 3.83
N LEU A 96 -8.55 8.09 4.17
CA LEU A 96 -9.12 6.75 3.97
C LEU A 96 -10.21 6.41 4.98
N THR A 97 -10.14 6.93 6.20
CA THR A 97 -11.06 6.55 7.30
C THR A 97 -12.11 7.61 7.58
N GLY A 98 -11.81 8.88 7.26
CA GLY A 98 -12.58 10.00 7.78
C GLY A 98 -12.52 10.10 9.31
N PRO A 99 -13.13 11.13 9.91
CA PRO A 99 -12.94 11.43 11.33
C PRO A 99 -13.58 10.41 12.28
N ARG A 100 -14.64 9.71 11.83
CA ARG A 100 -15.36 8.74 12.69
C ARG A 100 -14.68 7.39 12.81
N LEU A 101 -13.93 6.99 11.80
CA LEU A 101 -13.18 5.73 11.78
C LEU A 101 -11.67 5.94 12.00
N PHE A 102 -11.23 7.20 12.19
CA PHE A 102 -9.81 7.54 12.31
C PHE A 102 -9.13 6.78 13.45
N LEU A 103 -9.71 6.77 14.64
CA LEU A 103 -9.14 6.07 15.80
C LEU A 103 -9.05 4.55 15.58
N LEU A 104 -10.07 3.96 14.95
CA LEU A 104 -10.04 2.56 14.57
C LEU A 104 -8.93 2.31 13.54
N GLY A 105 -8.89 3.13 12.50
CA GLY A 105 -7.85 3.04 11.47
C GLY A 105 -6.45 3.20 12.06
N LEU A 106 -6.25 4.16 12.96
CA LEU A 106 -4.97 4.38 13.64
C LEU A 106 -4.57 3.17 14.49
N ALA A 107 -5.51 2.60 15.26
CA ALA A 107 -5.24 1.40 16.04
C ALA A 107 -4.83 0.20 15.17
N LEU A 108 -5.46 0.05 14.00
CA LEU A 108 -5.15 -1.04 13.05
C LEU A 108 -3.84 -0.82 12.27
N THR A 109 -3.38 0.42 12.14
CA THR A 109 -2.22 0.78 11.32
C THR A 109 -1.11 1.47 12.09
N LEU A 110 -1.12 1.40 13.42
CA LEU A 110 -0.16 2.11 14.25
C LEU A 110 1.31 1.76 13.90
N ALA A 111 1.58 0.48 13.65
CA ALA A 111 2.91 0.02 13.27
C ALA A 111 3.37 0.62 11.91
N GLU A 112 2.46 0.76 10.96
CA GLU A 112 2.71 1.39 9.66
C GLU A 112 2.99 2.88 9.81
N VAL A 113 2.11 3.58 10.53
CA VAL A 113 2.22 5.03 10.76
C VAL A 113 3.49 5.35 11.55
N ALA A 114 3.75 4.60 12.63
CA ALA A 114 4.93 4.80 13.46
C ALA A 114 6.22 4.40 12.76
N GLY A 115 6.21 3.37 11.93
CA GLY A 115 7.36 2.95 11.11
C GLY A 115 7.67 3.92 9.97
N GLY A 116 6.67 4.70 9.54
CA GLY A 116 6.81 5.67 8.45
C GLY A 116 6.89 5.02 7.07
N ASN A 117 6.24 3.87 6.86
CA ASN A 117 6.18 3.22 5.57
C ASN A 117 5.09 3.83 4.67
N ILE A 118 4.89 3.29 3.46
CA ILE A 118 4.09 3.92 2.38
C ILE A 118 2.78 3.19 2.07
N GLU A 119 2.42 2.14 2.78
CA GLU A 119 1.25 1.31 2.45
C GLU A 119 -0.07 2.08 2.50
N LEU A 120 -0.20 3.03 3.44
CA LEU A 120 -1.37 3.93 3.47
C LEU A 120 -1.41 4.85 2.25
N LEU A 121 -0.26 5.33 1.76
CA LEU A 121 -0.17 6.13 0.53
C LEU A 121 -0.53 5.29 -0.71
N ILE A 122 -0.09 4.02 -0.75
CA ILE A 122 -0.52 3.06 -1.77
C ILE A 122 -2.05 2.88 -1.71
N GLY A 123 -2.61 2.75 -0.51
CA GLY A 123 -4.06 2.68 -0.30
C GLY A 123 -4.79 3.89 -0.88
N VAL A 124 -4.30 5.11 -0.62
CA VAL A 124 -4.84 6.35 -1.22
C VAL A 124 -4.74 6.31 -2.74
N ALA A 125 -3.58 5.93 -3.28
CA ALA A 125 -3.36 5.86 -4.73
C ALA A 125 -4.32 4.86 -5.41
N ILE A 126 -4.62 3.71 -4.78
CA ILE A 126 -5.61 2.75 -5.27
C ILE A 126 -7.02 3.38 -5.28
N VAL A 127 -7.44 4.03 -4.19
CA VAL A 127 -8.78 4.65 -4.10
C VAL A 127 -8.94 5.76 -5.14
N VAL A 128 -7.97 6.65 -5.20
CA VAL A 128 -7.93 7.76 -6.16
C VAL A 128 -7.84 7.25 -7.59
N GLY A 129 -7.08 6.16 -7.81
CA GLY A 129 -6.82 5.55 -9.09
C GLY A 129 -8.07 5.03 -9.82
N PHE A 130 -9.17 4.76 -9.12
CA PHE A 130 -10.46 4.46 -9.76
C PHE A 130 -11.12 5.66 -10.43
N ARG A 131 -10.80 6.88 -10.01
CA ARG A 131 -11.29 8.12 -10.62
C ARG A 131 -10.23 8.78 -11.50
N TRP A 132 -8.99 8.74 -11.06
CA TRP A 132 -7.81 9.34 -11.70
C TRP A 132 -6.76 8.25 -11.95
N PRO A 133 -6.87 7.49 -13.05
CA PRO A 133 -6.02 6.32 -13.28
C PRO A 133 -4.52 6.60 -13.26
N ALA A 134 -4.09 7.85 -13.52
CA ALA A 134 -2.70 8.26 -13.40
C ALA A 134 -2.10 8.03 -11.99
N ALA A 135 -2.95 7.99 -10.93
CA ALA A 135 -2.48 7.71 -9.57
C ALA A 135 -1.88 6.29 -9.41
N TRP A 136 -2.20 5.36 -10.31
CA TRP A 136 -1.57 4.04 -10.33
C TRP A 136 -0.07 4.09 -10.60
N SER A 137 0.45 5.19 -11.20
CA SER A 137 1.90 5.38 -11.36
C SER A 137 2.63 5.35 -10.01
N PHE A 138 2.04 5.91 -8.96
CA PHE A 138 2.62 5.85 -7.61
C PHE A 138 2.71 4.40 -7.12
N VAL A 139 1.67 3.59 -7.30
CA VAL A 139 1.66 2.18 -6.91
C VAL A 139 2.74 1.40 -7.65
N LEU A 140 2.79 1.54 -8.99
CA LEU A 140 3.75 0.83 -9.85
C LEU A 140 5.19 1.23 -9.60
N LEU A 141 5.43 2.50 -9.26
CA LEU A 141 6.78 3.05 -9.08
C LEU A 141 7.28 3.00 -7.63
N THR A 142 6.42 2.62 -6.69
CA THR A 142 6.84 2.38 -5.30
C THR A 142 6.92 0.88 -5.00
N LYS A 143 5.84 0.15 -5.21
CA LYS A 143 5.77 -1.32 -5.05
C LYS A 143 5.06 -1.92 -6.27
N VAL A 144 5.82 -2.55 -7.16
CA VAL A 144 5.32 -3.03 -8.46
C VAL A 144 4.17 -4.02 -8.32
N THR A 145 4.26 -4.96 -7.38
CA THR A 145 3.34 -6.09 -7.28
C THR A 145 1.90 -5.73 -6.87
N PRO A 146 1.62 -4.72 -6.02
CA PRO A 146 0.27 -4.19 -5.82
C PRO A 146 -0.38 -3.66 -7.11
N GLY A 147 0.41 -3.41 -8.16
CA GLY A 147 -0.08 -3.10 -9.51
C GLY A 147 -0.96 -4.17 -10.13
N ILE A 148 -1.07 -5.38 -9.50
CA ILE A 148 -2.07 -6.41 -9.85
C ILE A 148 -3.49 -5.82 -9.93
N GLY A 149 -3.77 -4.74 -9.21
CA GLY A 149 -5.03 -4.03 -9.26
C GLY A 149 -5.39 -3.49 -10.64
N LEU A 150 -4.44 -3.27 -11.54
CA LEU A 150 -4.70 -2.87 -12.94
C LEU A 150 -5.47 -3.93 -13.73
N LEU A 151 -5.45 -5.21 -13.30
CA LEU A 151 -6.31 -6.25 -13.85
C LEU A 151 -7.79 -5.88 -13.78
N TRP A 152 -8.19 -5.04 -12.82
CA TRP A 152 -9.55 -4.50 -12.75
C TRP A 152 -9.96 -3.86 -14.08
N PHE A 153 -9.12 -2.98 -14.62
CA PHE A 153 -9.39 -2.29 -15.87
C PHE A 153 -9.37 -3.24 -17.07
N VAL A 154 -8.48 -4.23 -17.07
CA VAL A 154 -8.41 -5.27 -18.12
C VAL A 154 -9.70 -6.09 -18.14
N VAL A 155 -10.12 -6.62 -17.01
CA VAL A 155 -11.32 -7.48 -16.90
C VAL A 155 -12.59 -6.74 -17.28
N ARG A 156 -12.68 -5.44 -16.95
CA ARG A 156 -13.80 -4.57 -17.28
C ARG A 156 -13.73 -3.94 -18.66
N ARG A 157 -12.61 -4.18 -19.39
CA ARG A 157 -12.32 -3.56 -20.70
C ARG A 157 -12.29 -2.02 -20.62
N GLU A 158 -11.90 -1.47 -19.48
CA GLU A 158 -11.72 -0.03 -19.27
C GLU A 158 -10.35 0.41 -19.83
N TRP A 159 -10.13 0.18 -21.13
CA TRP A 159 -8.84 0.37 -21.81
C TRP A 159 -8.28 1.79 -21.67
N ARG A 160 -9.16 2.80 -21.69
CA ARG A 160 -8.76 4.20 -21.50
C ARG A 160 -8.10 4.41 -20.15
N SER A 161 -8.71 3.87 -19.08
CA SER A 161 -8.15 3.98 -17.72
C SER A 161 -6.81 3.26 -17.60
N LEU A 162 -6.71 2.04 -18.16
CA LEU A 162 -5.46 1.29 -18.19
C LEU A 162 -4.37 2.07 -18.93
N MET A 163 -4.67 2.60 -20.13
CA MET A 163 -3.70 3.37 -20.93
C MET A 163 -3.26 4.64 -20.22
N ILE A 164 -4.16 5.37 -19.55
CA ILE A 164 -3.80 6.55 -18.75
C ILE A 164 -2.83 6.15 -17.61
N ALA A 165 -3.10 5.06 -16.89
CA ALA A 165 -2.22 4.57 -15.84
C ALA A 165 -0.83 4.23 -16.37
N LEU A 166 -0.75 3.48 -17.47
CA LEU A 166 0.52 3.05 -18.06
C LEU A 166 1.29 4.22 -18.69
N LEU A 167 0.61 5.11 -19.42
CA LEU A 167 1.25 6.28 -20.03
C LEU A 167 1.73 7.27 -18.98
N ALA A 168 0.97 7.51 -17.91
CA ALA A 168 1.42 8.33 -16.79
C ALA A 168 2.65 7.71 -16.12
N THR A 169 2.66 6.40 -15.93
CA THR A 169 3.83 5.69 -15.39
C THR A 169 5.03 5.85 -16.32
N ALA A 170 4.86 5.62 -17.62
CA ALA A 170 5.94 5.76 -18.60
C ALA A 170 6.49 7.19 -18.67
N ALA A 171 5.62 8.20 -18.61
CA ALA A 171 6.03 9.61 -18.61
C ALA A 171 6.86 9.95 -17.37
N VAL A 172 6.42 9.49 -16.18
CA VAL A 172 7.17 9.68 -14.92
C VAL A 172 8.52 8.96 -14.99
N VAL A 173 8.56 7.72 -15.49
CA VAL A 173 9.81 6.98 -15.69
C VAL A 173 10.75 7.72 -16.63
N ALA A 174 10.25 8.22 -17.75
CA ALA A 174 11.08 8.92 -18.76
C ALA A 174 11.75 10.17 -18.16
N VAL A 175 11.00 10.98 -17.41
CA VAL A 175 11.56 12.17 -16.73
C VAL A 175 12.56 11.76 -15.66
N SER A 176 12.22 10.78 -14.83
CA SER A 176 13.09 10.30 -13.76
C SER A 176 14.36 9.62 -14.29
N PHE A 177 14.25 8.87 -15.37
CA PHE A 177 15.38 8.25 -16.07
C PHE A 177 16.35 9.30 -16.61
N ALA A 178 15.84 10.37 -17.21
CA ALA A 178 16.68 11.46 -17.71
C ALA A 178 17.50 12.13 -16.60
N LEU A 179 17.01 12.10 -15.36
CA LEU A 179 17.72 12.67 -14.20
C LEU A 179 18.76 11.71 -13.60
N GLN A 180 18.49 10.41 -13.57
CA GLN A 180 19.35 9.39 -12.95
C GLN A 180 19.30 8.05 -13.71
N PRO A 181 19.89 7.94 -14.93
CA PRO A 181 19.82 6.71 -15.72
C PRO A 181 20.45 5.51 -15.02
N ASP A 182 21.59 5.68 -14.34
CA ASP A 182 22.30 4.59 -13.67
C ASP A 182 21.47 3.95 -12.56
N ALA A 183 20.74 4.74 -11.78
CA ALA A 183 19.86 4.22 -10.75
C ALA A 183 18.71 3.38 -11.34
N TRP A 184 18.18 3.78 -12.50
CA TRP A 184 17.15 3.02 -13.20
C TRP A 184 17.66 1.72 -13.82
N ILE A 185 18.90 1.68 -14.29
CA ILE A 185 19.55 0.44 -14.78
C ILE A 185 19.76 -0.54 -13.63
N ARG A 186 20.11 -0.04 -12.44
CA ARG A 186 20.34 -0.87 -11.24
C ARG A 186 19.07 -1.35 -10.54
N TRP A 187 18.00 -0.57 -10.56
CA TRP A 187 16.76 -0.90 -9.83
C TRP A 187 16.16 -2.26 -10.22
N PRO A 188 16.03 -2.67 -11.49
CA PRO A 188 15.58 -4.02 -11.85
C PRO A 188 16.47 -5.13 -11.28
N GLN A 189 17.77 -4.90 -11.17
CA GLN A 189 18.70 -5.86 -10.57
C GLN A 189 18.43 -6.02 -9.06
N VAL A 190 18.15 -4.89 -8.37
CA VAL A 190 17.73 -4.90 -6.95
C VAL A 190 16.43 -5.69 -6.78
N LEU A 191 15.44 -5.49 -7.64
CA LEU A 191 14.17 -6.23 -7.56
C LEU A 191 14.37 -7.73 -7.79
N THR A 192 15.18 -8.12 -8.78
CA THR A 192 15.41 -9.53 -9.12
C THR A 192 16.25 -10.24 -8.06
N SER A 193 17.26 -9.59 -7.50
CA SER A 193 18.10 -10.16 -6.43
C SER A 193 17.33 -10.39 -5.12
N ASN A 194 16.24 -9.68 -4.92
CA ASN A 194 15.37 -9.82 -3.75
C ASN A 194 14.20 -10.80 -3.97
N THR A 195 14.09 -11.39 -5.16
CA THR A 195 13.04 -12.38 -5.45
C THR A 195 13.24 -13.62 -4.59
N GLY A 196 12.28 -13.91 -3.70
CA GLY A 196 12.36 -15.07 -2.79
C GLY A 196 13.13 -14.82 -1.48
N ALA A 197 13.65 -13.61 -1.24
CA ALA A 197 14.42 -13.25 -0.03
C ALA A 197 13.58 -13.23 1.29
N THR A 198 12.32 -13.64 1.24
CA THR A 198 11.41 -13.63 2.41
C THR A 198 11.58 -14.80 3.36
N LYS A 199 12.50 -15.73 3.09
CA LYS A 199 12.80 -16.84 4.00
C LYS A 199 13.48 -16.32 5.27
N GLY A 200 12.88 -16.58 6.44
CA GLY A 200 13.45 -16.21 7.74
C GLY A 200 13.17 -14.77 8.19
N THR A 201 12.31 -14.04 7.51
CA THR A 201 11.89 -12.70 7.91
C THR A 201 10.67 -12.74 8.84
N TRP A 202 10.49 -11.70 9.66
CA TRP A 202 9.35 -11.50 10.57
C TRP A 202 8.08 -11.09 9.78
N ALA A 203 7.73 -11.86 8.74
CA ALA A 203 6.53 -11.59 7.97
C ALA A 203 5.26 -11.86 8.81
N ALA A 204 4.31 -10.95 8.74
CA ALA A 204 2.99 -11.11 9.40
C ALA A 204 2.25 -12.36 8.90
N VAL A 205 2.47 -12.70 7.62
CA VAL A 205 1.91 -13.88 6.99
C VAL A 205 3.05 -14.70 6.39
N PRO A 206 3.38 -15.88 6.94
CA PRO A 206 4.52 -16.69 6.50
C PRO A 206 4.24 -17.49 5.21
N ILE A 207 3.19 -17.13 4.46
CA ILE A 207 2.86 -17.77 3.19
C ILE A 207 3.65 -17.10 2.07
N PRO A 208 4.47 -17.82 1.30
CA PRO A 208 5.24 -17.26 0.21
C PRO A 208 4.36 -16.54 -0.83
N PHE A 209 4.91 -15.48 -1.43
CA PHE A 209 4.24 -14.65 -2.44
C PHE A 209 3.56 -15.45 -3.56
N LEU A 210 4.27 -16.45 -4.11
CA LEU A 210 3.76 -17.25 -5.23
C LEU A 210 2.48 -18.03 -4.91
N TYR A 211 2.26 -18.40 -3.65
CA TYR A 211 1.01 -19.06 -3.23
C TYR A 211 -0.13 -18.03 -3.02
N ARG A 212 0.19 -16.79 -2.67
CA ARG A 212 -0.79 -15.72 -2.47
C ARG A 212 -1.22 -15.06 -3.78
N LEU A 213 -0.34 -15.02 -4.78
CA LEU A 213 -0.57 -14.34 -6.05
C LEU A 213 -1.81 -14.86 -6.81
N PRO A 214 -2.06 -16.17 -6.97
CA PRO A 214 -3.27 -16.67 -7.61
C PRO A 214 -4.56 -16.19 -6.93
N PHE A 215 -4.57 -16.13 -5.59
CA PHE A 215 -5.72 -15.63 -4.84
C PHE A 215 -5.92 -14.13 -5.08
N ALA A 216 -4.85 -13.34 -5.13
CA ALA A 216 -4.91 -11.93 -5.47
C ALA A 216 -5.51 -11.71 -6.87
N VAL A 217 -5.04 -12.47 -7.88
CA VAL A 217 -5.58 -12.42 -9.26
C VAL A 217 -7.06 -12.76 -9.28
N LEU A 218 -7.44 -13.88 -8.67
CA LEU A 218 -8.85 -14.34 -8.64
C LEU A 218 -9.74 -13.32 -7.92
N LEU A 219 -9.25 -12.71 -6.85
CA LEU A 219 -9.99 -11.71 -6.09
C LEU A 219 -10.25 -10.44 -6.92
N VAL A 220 -9.25 -9.95 -7.69
CA VAL A 220 -9.45 -8.82 -8.61
C VAL A 220 -10.44 -9.18 -9.71
N ILE A 221 -10.30 -10.37 -10.33
CA ILE A 221 -11.21 -10.81 -11.40
C ILE A 221 -12.65 -10.91 -10.90
N TRP A 222 -12.84 -11.53 -9.75
CA TRP A 222 -14.16 -11.66 -9.13
C TRP A 222 -14.73 -10.27 -8.77
N GLY A 223 -13.96 -9.43 -8.12
CA GLY A 223 -14.36 -8.08 -7.77
C GLY A 223 -14.71 -7.22 -9.00
N ALA A 224 -13.92 -7.31 -10.06
CA ALA A 224 -14.17 -6.59 -11.31
C ALA A 224 -15.48 -7.05 -11.98
N ARG A 225 -15.77 -8.36 -11.99
CA ARG A 225 -17.00 -8.94 -12.55
C ARG A 225 -18.25 -8.62 -11.72
N THR A 226 -18.09 -8.44 -10.41
CA THR A 226 -19.19 -8.15 -9.47
C THR A 226 -19.26 -6.68 -9.05
N SER A 227 -18.44 -5.80 -9.67
CA SER A 227 -18.34 -4.36 -9.37
C SER A 227 -17.95 -4.04 -7.93
N ARG A 228 -17.18 -4.90 -7.26
CA ARG A 228 -16.74 -4.77 -5.86
C ARG A 228 -15.33 -4.20 -5.78
N ARG A 229 -15.18 -2.87 -5.88
CA ARG A 229 -13.87 -2.19 -5.88
C ARG A 229 -13.03 -2.47 -4.63
N TRP A 230 -13.64 -2.74 -3.50
CA TRP A 230 -12.98 -3.04 -2.23
C TRP A 230 -12.08 -4.29 -2.28
N THR A 231 -12.25 -5.16 -3.27
CA THR A 231 -11.40 -6.35 -3.44
C THR A 231 -9.98 -5.99 -3.87
N VAL A 232 -9.80 -4.85 -4.54
CA VAL A 232 -8.52 -4.44 -5.09
C VAL A 232 -7.47 -4.11 -4.03
N PRO A 233 -7.76 -3.35 -2.94
CA PRO A 233 -6.80 -3.16 -1.85
C PRO A 233 -6.38 -4.49 -1.18
N ILE A 234 -7.32 -5.41 -1.00
CA ILE A 234 -7.02 -6.73 -0.41
C ILE A 234 -6.11 -7.54 -1.35
N ALA A 235 -6.40 -7.53 -2.65
CA ALA A 235 -5.56 -8.20 -3.63
C ALA A 235 -4.17 -7.56 -3.72
N ALA A 236 -4.08 -6.24 -3.66
CA ALA A 236 -2.82 -5.49 -3.63
C ALA A 236 -1.96 -5.87 -2.42
N MET A 237 -2.57 -5.98 -1.23
CA MET A 237 -1.92 -6.48 -0.01
C MET A 237 -1.43 -7.91 -0.19
N LEU A 238 -2.27 -8.81 -0.69
CA LEU A 238 -1.90 -10.21 -0.94
C LEU A 238 -0.75 -10.35 -1.96
N ALA A 239 -0.63 -9.38 -2.87
CA ALA A 239 0.42 -9.34 -3.88
C ALA A 239 1.73 -8.73 -3.39
N LEU A 240 1.86 -8.27 -2.15
CA LEU A 240 3.14 -7.82 -1.61
C LEU A 240 4.14 -8.98 -1.57
N PRO A 241 5.41 -8.80 -2.01
CA PRO A 241 6.41 -9.86 -1.98
C PRO A 241 6.63 -10.40 -0.56
N ALA A 242 6.88 -9.51 0.40
CA ALA A 242 6.88 -9.80 1.83
C ALA A 242 5.67 -9.10 2.46
N LEU A 243 4.85 -9.85 3.18
CA LEU A 243 3.71 -9.28 3.89
C LEU A 243 4.09 -9.05 5.35
N TRP A 244 4.63 -7.86 5.61
CA TRP A 244 4.91 -7.35 6.96
C TRP A 244 3.62 -6.86 7.61
N TYR A 245 3.66 -6.61 8.92
CA TYR A 245 2.52 -6.02 9.65
C TYR A 245 2.08 -4.68 9.05
N GLY A 246 3.03 -3.82 8.62
CA GLY A 246 2.73 -2.58 7.91
C GLY A 246 1.94 -2.81 6.62
N GLY A 247 2.27 -3.86 5.86
CA GLY A 247 1.58 -4.19 4.61
C GLY A 247 0.08 -4.44 4.75
N LEU A 248 -0.38 -4.82 5.95
CA LEU A 248 -1.81 -4.96 6.24
C LEU A 248 -2.56 -3.62 6.19
N ALA A 249 -1.86 -2.49 6.33
CA ALA A 249 -2.46 -1.16 6.30
C ALA A 249 -3.15 -0.83 4.96
N ILE A 250 -2.75 -1.46 3.85
CA ILE A 250 -3.43 -1.29 2.55
C ILE A 250 -4.92 -1.64 2.65
N ILE A 251 -5.32 -2.54 3.54
CA ILE A 251 -6.73 -2.93 3.74
C ILE A 251 -7.61 -1.73 4.12
N ILE A 252 -7.07 -0.72 4.79
CA ILE A 252 -7.83 0.48 5.18
C ILE A 252 -8.45 1.17 3.95
N ALA A 253 -7.84 1.04 2.78
CA ALA A 253 -8.39 1.55 1.52
C ALA A 253 -9.73 0.88 1.13
N THR A 254 -10.13 -0.22 1.78
CA THR A 254 -11.48 -0.79 1.60
C THR A 254 -12.56 0.11 2.15
N PHE A 255 -12.31 0.88 3.22
CA PHE A 255 -13.31 1.70 3.91
C PHE A 255 -14.04 2.67 2.98
N PRO A 256 -13.33 3.56 2.24
CA PRO A 256 -14.00 4.45 1.30
C PRO A 256 -14.60 3.72 0.09
N LEU A 257 -14.06 2.54 -0.30
CA LEU A 257 -14.54 1.78 -1.45
C LEU A 257 -15.82 0.99 -1.16
N VAL A 258 -16.10 0.67 0.09
CA VAL A 258 -17.39 0.13 0.54
C VAL A 258 -18.38 1.22 0.94
N GLY A 259 -17.94 2.49 0.98
CA GLY A 259 -18.76 3.62 1.38
C GLY A 259 -19.03 3.70 2.88
N ALA A 260 -18.32 2.94 3.71
CA ALA A 260 -18.50 2.96 5.16
C ALA A 260 -17.90 4.23 5.77
N LYS A 261 -18.72 4.97 6.52
CA LYS A 261 -18.35 6.19 7.25
C LYS A 261 -18.42 6.03 8.77
N THR A 262 -19.00 4.92 9.23
CA THR A 262 -19.18 4.58 10.63
C THR A 262 -18.84 3.13 10.87
N TRP A 263 -18.54 2.76 12.14
CA TRP A 263 -18.30 1.37 12.54
C TRP A 263 -19.50 0.46 12.24
N THR A 264 -20.71 0.94 12.46
CA THR A 264 -21.94 0.17 12.21
C THR A 264 -22.10 -0.15 10.73
N GLU A 265 -21.86 0.82 9.83
CA GLU A 265 -21.89 0.62 8.39
C GLU A 265 -20.79 -0.34 7.95
N LEU A 266 -19.57 -0.17 8.43
CA LEU A 266 -18.45 -1.05 8.12
C LEU A 266 -18.73 -2.49 8.54
N ARG A 267 -19.22 -2.69 9.78
CA ARG A 267 -19.60 -4.01 10.28
C ARG A 267 -20.71 -4.65 9.43
N HIS A 268 -21.72 -3.88 9.07
CA HIS A 268 -22.82 -4.37 8.22
C HIS A 268 -22.28 -4.85 6.87
N VAL A 269 -21.47 -4.05 6.19
CA VAL A 269 -20.87 -4.42 4.90
C VAL A 269 -20.00 -5.67 5.01
N LEU A 270 -19.21 -5.80 6.07
CA LEU A 270 -18.35 -6.97 6.28
C LEU A 270 -19.18 -8.24 6.51
N VAL A 271 -20.22 -8.17 7.33
CA VAL A 271 -21.09 -9.32 7.64
C VAL A 271 -21.90 -9.76 6.43
N GLU A 272 -22.52 -8.82 5.71
CA GLU A 272 -23.31 -9.15 4.52
C GLU A 272 -22.40 -9.63 3.38
N GLY A 273 -21.26 -8.98 3.16
CA GLY A 273 -20.28 -9.44 2.18
C GLY A 273 -19.74 -10.84 2.46
N TRP A 274 -19.56 -11.20 3.73
CA TRP A 274 -19.18 -12.56 4.13
C TRP A 274 -20.28 -13.57 3.84
N LYS A 275 -21.54 -13.26 4.19
CA LYS A 275 -22.69 -14.15 3.90
C LYS A 275 -22.84 -14.42 2.41
N GLU A 276 -22.72 -13.37 1.59
CA GLU A 276 -22.79 -13.49 0.13
C GLU A 276 -21.64 -14.36 -0.41
N LEU A 277 -20.40 -14.14 0.04
CA LEU A 277 -19.23 -14.92 -0.36
C LEU A 277 -19.44 -16.41 -0.04
N VAL A 278 -19.87 -16.72 1.19
CA VAL A 278 -20.16 -18.10 1.62
C VAL A 278 -21.28 -18.71 0.78
N GLY A 279 -22.32 -17.94 0.47
CA GLY A 279 -23.42 -18.37 -0.41
C GLY A 279 -22.94 -18.69 -1.82
N GLU A 280 -22.11 -17.83 -2.41
CA GLU A 280 -21.54 -18.06 -3.75
C GLU A 280 -20.64 -19.31 -3.78
N VAL A 281 -19.78 -19.48 -2.78
CA VAL A 281 -18.92 -20.68 -2.67
C VAL A 281 -19.73 -21.96 -2.55
N LYS A 282 -20.79 -21.95 -1.74
CA LYS A 282 -21.70 -23.11 -1.60
C LYS A 282 -22.45 -23.45 -2.90
N ALA A 283 -22.77 -22.43 -3.73
CA ALA A 283 -23.48 -22.63 -5.00
C ALA A 283 -22.59 -23.15 -6.15
N VAL A 284 -21.26 -23.11 -6.01
CA VAL A 284 -20.30 -23.54 -7.06
C VAL A 284 -20.49 -25.01 -7.44
N PRO A 285 -20.59 -25.99 -6.49
CA PRO A 285 -20.80 -27.40 -6.84
C PRO A 285 -22.08 -27.63 -7.64
N GLU A 286 -23.18 -26.97 -7.27
CA GLU A 286 -24.48 -27.10 -7.96
C GLU A 286 -24.40 -26.52 -9.39
N ARG A 287 -23.75 -25.39 -9.58
CA ARG A 287 -23.54 -24.79 -10.92
C ARG A 287 -22.70 -25.71 -11.82
N LEU A 288 -21.65 -26.34 -11.26
CA LEU A 288 -20.82 -27.30 -11.98
C LEU A 288 -21.59 -28.60 -12.34
N ALA A 289 -22.40 -29.08 -11.41
CA ALA A 289 -23.26 -30.26 -11.66
C ALA A 289 -24.26 -30.00 -12.80
N ARG A 290 -24.96 -28.86 -12.78
CA ARG A 290 -25.90 -28.46 -13.85
C ARG A 290 -25.24 -28.31 -15.23
N ARG A 291 -23.98 -27.84 -15.28
CA ARG A 291 -23.23 -27.75 -16.56
C ARG A 291 -22.83 -29.13 -17.11
N ARG A 292 -22.58 -30.13 -16.22
CA ARG A 292 -22.26 -31.50 -16.65
C ARG A 292 -23.48 -32.28 -17.15
N THR A 293 -24.67 -31.92 -16.70
CA THR A 293 -25.93 -32.55 -17.18
C THR A 293 -26.51 -31.89 -18.44
N ALA A 294 -25.98 -30.71 -18.82
CA ALA A 294 -26.41 -29.97 -20.01
C ALA A 294 -25.44 -30.13 -21.21
N ALA A 295 -24.34 -30.86 -21.05
CA ALA A 295 -23.36 -31.23 -22.06
C ALA A 295 -23.46 -32.73 -22.37
#